data_26b6e4db7db82a1928e22661b3451c48
#
_entry.id   26b6e4db7db82a1928e22661b3451c48
#
_cell.length_a   1.000
_cell.length_b   1.000
_cell.length_c   1.000
_cell.angle_alpha   90.00
_cell.angle_beta   90.00
_cell.angle_gamma   90.00
#
_symmetry.space_group_name_H-M   'P 1'
#
loop_
_entity.id
_entity.type
_entity.pdbx_description
1 polymer ?
#
loop_
_entity_poly.entity_id
_entity_poly.type
_entity_poly.pdbx_seq_one_letter_code
_entity_poly.pdbx_strand_id
1 'polypeptide(L)'
;NEQTSTSSIDYSISERTVYLESLDGSRGVSILTPTADDNIFDQYDKVQILLYGATANLKFEPDRCDITGVTKNKVVSKISGNKSSVPVKEKFINELTDADVYTYVTLKDVEFPVRKGSLVPVNDGYTVATNANRFSQYPRLVRDINGDDIYLITNTICRYRNTGARLPYGSGKMSGVVVHEAFPHMTWRDGAEPVEIN
;
A
#
# COMPACT_ATOMS: atom_id res chain seq x y z
N ASN A 1 11.82 -30.08 15.29
CA ASN A 1 11.14 -28.88 15.76
C ASN A 1 10.71 -28.05 14.56
N GLU A 2 9.58 -28.43 14.01
CA GLU A 2 8.92 -27.63 12.98
C GLU A 2 8.32 -26.42 13.64
N GLN A 3 8.94 -25.27 13.47
CA GLN A 3 8.28 -23.98 13.71
C GLN A 3 7.23 -23.80 12.63
N THR A 4 6.01 -24.18 12.95
CA THR A 4 4.85 -23.69 12.22
C THR A 4 4.75 -22.19 12.47
N SER A 5 5.42 -21.40 11.64
CA SER A 5 5.18 -19.97 11.62
C SER A 5 3.78 -19.79 10.99
N THR A 6 2.78 -19.80 11.81
CA THR A 6 1.51 -19.17 11.50
C THR A 6 1.79 -17.68 11.38
N SER A 7 2.27 -17.24 10.21
CA SER A 7 2.23 -15.83 9.90
C SER A 7 0.75 -15.47 9.67
N SER A 8 0.01 -15.29 10.77
CA SER A 8 -1.18 -14.49 10.73
C SER A 8 -0.76 -13.16 10.12
N ILE A 9 -1.41 -12.75 9.03
CA ILE A 9 -1.29 -11.36 8.59
C ILE A 9 -1.67 -10.56 9.82
N ASP A 10 -0.71 -9.83 10.32
CA ASP A 10 -0.97 -9.00 11.49
C ASP A 10 -1.78 -7.80 11.01
N TYR A 11 -3.11 -7.94 11.09
CA TYR A 11 -4.04 -6.84 10.80
C TYR A 11 -3.67 -5.60 11.60
N SER A 12 -3.06 -5.78 12.77
CA SER A 12 -2.62 -4.69 13.63
C SER A 12 -1.54 -3.84 12.95
N ILE A 13 -0.71 -4.40 12.07
CA ILE A 13 0.28 -3.62 11.30
C ILE A 13 -0.42 -2.68 10.35
N SER A 14 -1.42 -3.16 9.60
CA SER A 14 -2.19 -2.31 8.69
C SER A 14 -2.92 -1.18 9.40
N GLU A 15 -3.48 -1.44 10.57
CA GLU A 15 -4.17 -0.43 11.38
C GLU A 15 -3.22 0.61 11.99
N ARG A 16 -1.95 0.26 12.14
CA ARG A 16 -0.91 1.12 12.72
C ARG A 16 -0.05 1.84 11.71
N THR A 17 -0.17 1.49 10.42
CA THR A 17 0.65 2.08 9.37
C THR A 17 -0.05 3.27 8.74
N VAL A 18 0.67 4.39 8.63
CA VAL A 18 0.22 5.59 7.91
C VAL A 18 1.34 6.09 7.01
N TYR A 19 0.96 6.59 5.85
CA TYR A 19 1.85 7.25 4.92
C TYR A 19 1.60 8.75 4.96
N LEU A 20 2.67 9.50 5.16
CA LEU A 20 2.63 10.96 5.17
C LEU A 20 3.56 11.49 4.08
N GLU A 21 3.10 12.52 3.39
CA GLU A 21 3.93 13.25 2.44
C GLU A 21 4.15 14.70 2.90
N SER A 22 5.25 15.29 2.43
CA SER A 22 5.51 16.72 2.64
C SER A 22 4.41 17.55 1.97
N LEU A 23 4.18 18.77 2.47
CA LEU A 23 3.09 19.62 1.96
C LEU A 23 3.23 19.98 0.49
N ASP A 24 4.44 19.93 -0.06
CA ASP A 24 4.73 20.12 -1.48
C ASP A 24 4.70 18.82 -2.29
N GLY A 25 4.45 17.67 -1.64
CA GLY A 25 4.42 16.35 -2.27
C GLY A 25 5.78 15.81 -2.70
N SER A 26 6.90 16.45 -2.34
CA SER A 26 8.23 16.09 -2.85
C SER A 26 8.81 14.82 -2.23
N ARG A 27 8.38 14.44 -1.04
CA ARG A 27 8.87 13.27 -0.28
C ARG A 27 7.78 12.66 0.58
N GLY A 28 7.86 11.35 0.74
CA GLY A 28 6.99 10.59 1.63
C GLY A 28 7.74 9.85 2.73
N VAL A 29 7.04 9.53 3.79
CA VAL A 29 7.51 8.67 4.88
C VAL A 29 6.43 7.68 5.29
N SER A 30 6.83 6.49 5.71
CA SER A 30 5.96 5.53 6.37
C SER A 30 6.11 5.67 7.88
N ILE A 31 5.00 5.71 8.60
CA ILE A 31 5.00 5.69 10.06
C ILE A 31 4.28 4.43 10.52
N LEU A 32 4.96 3.65 11.37
CA LEU A 32 4.36 2.55 12.10
C LEU A 32 4.19 2.99 13.55
N THR A 33 2.94 3.25 13.96
CA THR A 33 2.61 3.63 15.33
C THR A 33 2.76 2.44 16.29
N PRO A 34 3.07 2.66 17.58
CA PRO A 34 3.21 1.57 18.55
C PRO A 34 1.94 0.75 18.74
N THR A 35 0.79 1.41 18.72
CA THR A 35 -0.53 0.78 18.85
C THR A 35 -1.50 1.31 17.81
N ALA A 36 -2.62 0.64 17.58
CA ALA A 36 -3.70 1.13 16.73
C ALA A 36 -4.30 2.45 17.26
N ASP A 37 -4.41 2.59 18.58
CA ASP A 37 -4.89 3.82 19.23
C ASP A 37 -3.99 5.04 19.06
N ASP A 38 -2.73 4.81 18.70
CA ASP A 38 -1.78 5.87 18.36
C ASP A 38 -1.94 6.37 16.92
N ASN A 39 -2.60 5.60 16.06
CA ASN A 39 -2.90 6.00 14.70
C ASN A 39 -4.19 6.84 14.65
N ILE A 40 -4.05 8.10 14.98
CA ILE A 40 -5.16 9.07 15.00
C ILE A 40 -5.31 9.84 13.69
N PHE A 41 -4.61 9.43 12.64
CA PHE A 41 -4.55 10.11 11.36
C PHE A 41 -5.73 9.70 10.47
N ASP A 42 -6.38 10.70 9.87
CA ASP A 42 -7.38 10.50 8.84
C ASP A 42 -6.83 10.88 7.46
N GLN A 43 -7.46 10.34 6.42
CA GLN A 43 -7.05 10.63 5.07
C GLN A 43 -7.14 12.13 4.77
N TYR A 44 -6.06 12.69 4.20
CA TYR A 44 -5.91 14.10 3.83
C TYR A 44 -5.67 15.08 4.99
N ASP A 45 -5.49 14.61 6.20
CA ASP A 45 -5.13 15.49 7.31
C ASP A 45 -3.78 16.17 7.07
N LYS A 46 -3.70 17.43 7.49
CA LYS A 46 -2.42 18.13 7.65
C LYS A 46 -1.97 18.01 9.08
N VAL A 47 -0.78 17.46 9.28
CA VAL A 47 -0.29 17.12 10.62
C VAL A 47 1.08 17.73 10.89
N GLN A 48 1.33 18.04 12.14
CA GLN A 48 2.65 18.38 12.65
C GLN A 48 3.01 17.40 13.76
N ILE A 49 4.16 16.75 13.61
CA ILE A 49 4.58 15.67 14.49
C ILE A 49 5.96 15.97 15.07
N LEU A 50 6.11 15.75 16.38
CA LEU A 50 7.41 15.76 17.05
C LEU A 50 8.08 14.40 16.86
N LEU A 51 9.25 14.40 16.23
CA LEU A 51 10.03 13.18 16.01
C LEU A 51 11.04 12.90 17.12
N TYR A 52 11.13 13.74 18.15
CA TYR A 52 12.01 13.50 19.30
C TYR A 52 11.68 12.15 19.95
N GLY A 53 12.71 11.27 20.07
CA GLY A 53 12.56 9.93 20.60
C GLY A 53 11.83 8.94 19.68
N ALA A 54 11.55 9.31 18.44
CA ALA A 54 11.18 8.38 17.38
C ALA A 54 12.46 7.84 16.70
N THR A 55 12.35 6.69 16.05
CA THR A 55 13.44 6.09 15.28
C THR A 55 13.13 6.23 13.79
N ALA A 56 14.03 6.84 13.03
CA ALA A 56 13.98 6.90 11.58
C ALA A 56 14.92 5.84 11.00
N ASN A 57 14.37 4.94 10.18
CA ASN A 57 15.10 3.89 9.49
C ASN A 57 15.16 4.26 8.00
N LEU A 58 16.33 4.68 7.57
CA LEU A 58 16.58 4.93 6.14
C LEU A 58 16.83 3.61 5.45
N LYS A 59 16.21 3.41 4.31
CA LYS A 59 16.38 2.27 3.42
C LYS A 59 16.73 2.80 2.04
N PHE A 60 17.47 2.01 1.30
CA PHE A 60 17.96 2.35 -0.03
C PHE A 60 17.43 1.33 -1.04
N GLU A 61 17.45 1.71 -2.30
CA GLU A 61 17.04 0.86 -3.44
C GLU A 61 15.59 0.36 -3.33
N PRO A 62 14.59 1.25 -3.38
CA PRO A 62 14.59 2.70 -3.52
C PRO A 62 14.80 3.43 -2.18
N ASP A 63 15.25 4.68 -2.25
CA ASP A 63 15.42 5.54 -1.08
C ASP A 63 14.08 5.81 -0.40
N ARG A 64 13.98 5.41 0.86
CA ARG A 64 12.75 5.59 1.66
C ARG A 64 13.04 5.67 3.14
N CYS A 65 12.11 6.24 3.89
CA CYS A 65 12.23 6.40 5.34
C CYS A 65 11.03 5.80 6.05
N ASP A 66 11.30 4.86 6.96
CA ASP A 66 10.31 4.29 7.87
C ASP A 66 10.53 4.85 9.28
N ILE A 67 9.49 5.38 9.89
CA ILE A 67 9.55 5.99 11.22
C ILE A 67 8.75 5.13 12.19
N THR A 68 9.33 4.86 13.35
CA THR A 68 8.68 4.13 14.44
C THR A 68 8.72 4.93 15.74
N GLY A 69 7.87 4.56 16.72
CA GLY A 69 7.82 5.23 18.01
C GLY A 69 7.06 6.55 18.02
N VAL A 70 6.24 6.81 17.01
CA VAL A 70 5.33 7.97 17.01
C VAL A 70 4.03 7.59 17.69
N THR A 71 3.81 8.15 18.88
CA THR A 71 2.55 8.04 19.63
C THR A 71 1.63 9.22 19.34
N LYS A 72 0.34 9.09 19.61
CA LYS A 72 -0.63 10.19 19.47
C LYS A 72 -0.24 11.47 20.19
N ASN A 73 0.46 11.35 21.32
CA ASN A 73 0.92 12.51 22.10
C ASN A 73 2.04 13.31 21.42
N LYS A 74 2.64 12.77 20.37
CA LYS A 74 3.63 13.49 19.54
C LYS A 74 3.01 14.27 18.40
N VAL A 75 1.71 14.14 18.18
CA VAL A 75 0.98 14.94 17.19
C VAL A 75 0.64 16.28 17.80
N VAL A 76 1.36 17.31 17.37
CA VAL A 76 1.24 18.70 17.88
C VAL A 76 0.03 19.39 17.27
N SER A 77 -0.24 19.12 16.00
CA SER A 77 -1.35 19.72 15.27
C SER A 77 -1.92 18.70 14.29
N LYS A 78 -3.24 18.66 14.21
CA LYS A 78 -4.00 17.88 13.24
C LYS A 78 -5.13 18.75 12.70
N ILE A 79 -5.10 19.02 11.40
CA ILE A 79 -6.11 19.83 10.69
C ILE A 79 -6.71 18.95 9.60
N SER A 80 -8.01 18.73 9.69
CA SER A 80 -8.73 17.93 8.69
C SER A 80 -8.65 18.59 7.32
N GLY A 81 -8.28 17.78 6.34
CA GLY A 81 -8.16 18.19 4.95
C GLY A 81 -9.18 17.50 4.06
N ASN A 82 -9.01 17.68 2.76
CA ASN A 82 -9.76 16.98 1.73
C ASN A 82 -8.85 16.69 0.53
N LYS A 83 -9.36 15.93 -0.44
CA LYS A 83 -8.58 15.53 -1.61
C LYS A 83 -7.96 16.71 -2.37
N SER A 84 -8.60 17.87 -2.41
CA SER A 84 -8.08 19.06 -3.11
C SER A 84 -6.92 19.74 -2.38
N SER A 85 -6.67 19.36 -1.13
CA SER A 85 -5.52 19.88 -0.36
C SER A 85 -4.23 19.07 -0.55
N VAL A 86 -4.29 17.98 -1.30
CA VAL A 86 -3.14 17.12 -1.61
C VAL A 86 -2.55 17.55 -2.95
N PRO A 87 -1.21 17.65 -3.08
CA PRO A 87 -0.56 17.92 -4.36
C PRO A 87 -0.98 16.91 -5.43
N VAL A 88 -1.30 17.41 -6.61
CA VAL A 88 -1.64 16.54 -7.74
C VAL A 88 -0.36 16.15 -8.45
N LYS A 89 -0.02 14.86 -8.40
CA LYS A 89 1.10 14.26 -9.12
C LYS A 89 0.56 13.25 -10.12
N GLU A 90 0.42 13.65 -11.39
CA GLU A 90 0.03 12.75 -12.47
C GLU A 90 1.27 12.26 -13.21
N LYS A 91 1.48 10.95 -13.23
CA LYS A 91 2.66 10.30 -13.81
C LYS A 91 2.30 9.07 -14.62
N PHE A 92 3.15 8.71 -15.57
CA PHE A 92 3.22 7.35 -16.08
C PHE A 92 4.05 6.47 -15.13
N ILE A 93 3.96 5.15 -15.30
CA ILE A 93 4.65 4.21 -14.39
C ILE A 93 6.17 4.42 -14.46
N ASN A 94 6.73 4.63 -15.66
CA ASN A 94 8.16 4.88 -15.85
C ASN A 94 8.67 6.26 -15.38
N GLU A 95 7.77 7.16 -15.02
CA GLU A 95 8.11 8.46 -14.44
C GLU A 95 8.21 8.41 -12.91
N LEU A 96 7.90 7.25 -12.30
CA LEU A 96 8.04 7.06 -10.86
C LEU A 96 9.53 7.01 -10.48
N THR A 97 9.85 7.65 -9.38
CA THR A 97 11.21 7.73 -8.82
C THR A 97 11.19 7.40 -7.33
N ASP A 98 12.35 7.26 -6.71
CA ASP A 98 12.49 7.06 -5.27
C ASP A 98 11.79 8.17 -4.46
N ALA A 99 11.74 9.39 -5.01
CA ALA A 99 11.05 10.51 -4.39
C ALA A 99 9.52 10.31 -4.27
N ASP A 100 8.95 9.42 -5.09
CA ASP A 100 7.52 9.13 -5.07
C ASP A 100 7.13 8.06 -4.05
N VAL A 101 8.11 7.33 -3.49
CA VAL A 101 7.83 6.30 -2.49
C VAL A 101 7.19 6.94 -1.25
N TYR A 102 6.08 6.34 -0.80
CA TYR A 102 5.21 6.81 0.28
C TYR A 102 4.47 8.12 0.01
N THR A 103 4.42 8.58 -1.26
CA THR A 103 3.61 9.72 -1.65
C THR A 103 2.36 9.32 -2.43
N TYR A 104 1.38 10.21 -2.50
CA TYR A 104 0.15 10.00 -3.23
C TYR A 104 0.31 10.41 -4.69
N VAL A 105 0.16 9.44 -5.59
CA VAL A 105 0.36 9.63 -7.04
C VAL A 105 -0.91 9.21 -7.79
N THR A 106 -1.17 9.87 -8.90
CA THR A 106 -2.18 9.46 -9.88
C THR A 106 -1.48 8.95 -11.13
N LEU A 107 -1.59 7.65 -11.39
CA LEU A 107 -1.11 7.05 -12.63
C LEU A 107 -2.08 7.36 -13.78
N LYS A 108 -1.52 7.70 -14.94
CA LYS A 108 -2.25 8.06 -16.17
C LYS A 108 -2.38 6.84 -17.07
N ASP A 109 -3.49 6.77 -17.79
CA ASP A 109 -3.73 5.83 -18.89
C ASP A 109 -3.37 4.38 -18.55
N VAL A 110 -3.77 3.96 -17.34
CA VAL A 110 -3.53 2.61 -16.85
C VAL A 110 -4.74 1.72 -17.05
N GLU A 111 -4.50 0.43 -17.27
CA GLU A 111 -5.52 -0.61 -17.36
C GLU A 111 -5.12 -1.87 -16.59
N PHE A 112 -6.06 -2.78 -16.40
CA PHE A 112 -5.80 -4.12 -15.91
C PHE A 112 -5.68 -5.07 -17.10
N PRO A 113 -4.46 -5.57 -17.45
CA PRO A 113 -4.27 -6.50 -18.57
C PRO A 113 -5.06 -7.80 -18.38
N VAL A 114 -5.17 -8.26 -17.13
CA VAL A 114 -5.99 -9.42 -16.77
C VAL A 114 -7.37 -8.92 -16.35
N ARG A 115 -8.31 -8.95 -17.27
CA ARG A 115 -9.65 -8.34 -17.13
C ARG A 115 -10.69 -9.26 -16.47
N LYS A 116 -10.27 -10.32 -15.80
CA LYS A 116 -11.17 -11.28 -15.17
C LYS A 116 -11.03 -11.22 -13.65
N GLY A 117 -12.17 -11.14 -12.96
CA GLY A 117 -12.23 -11.24 -11.53
C GLY A 117 -12.57 -9.92 -10.82
N SER A 118 -12.45 -9.95 -9.52
CA SER A 118 -12.70 -8.82 -8.63
C SER A 118 -11.45 -7.98 -8.43
N LEU A 119 -11.65 -6.71 -8.09
CA LEU A 119 -10.55 -5.82 -7.69
C LEU A 119 -9.75 -6.41 -6.52
N VAL A 120 -10.45 -7.03 -5.59
CA VAL A 120 -9.84 -7.75 -4.46
C VAL A 120 -10.02 -9.25 -4.69
N PRO A 121 -8.94 -10.02 -4.91
CA PRO A 121 -9.02 -11.42 -5.34
C PRO A 121 -9.77 -12.35 -4.39
N VAL A 122 -9.79 -12.05 -3.10
CA VAL A 122 -10.54 -12.84 -2.11
C VAL A 122 -12.04 -12.95 -2.45
N ASN A 123 -12.57 -11.98 -3.19
CA ASN A 123 -13.96 -11.97 -3.62
C ASN A 123 -14.24 -12.87 -4.83
N ASP A 124 -13.22 -13.49 -5.42
CA ASP A 124 -13.34 -14.43 -6.55
C ASP A 124 -13.55 -15.88 -6.11
N GLY A 125 -13.87 -16.10 -4.83
CA GLY A 125 -14.15 -17.43 -4.30
C GLY A 125 -12.89 -18.26 -4.01
N TYR A 126 -11.74 -17.66 -3.97
CA TYR A 126 -10.53 -18.31 -3.45
C TYR A 126 -10.63 -18.45 -1.92
N THR A 127 -11.63 -19.19 -1.51
CA THR A 127 -11.86 -19.54 -0.11
C THR A 127 -11.03 -20.75 0.28
N VAL A 128 -9.75 -20.61 0.40
CA VAL A 128 -9.01 -21.48 1.30
C VAL A 128 -9.12 -20.83 2.68
N ALA A 129 -10.03 -21.34 3.48
CA ALA A 129 -10.43 -20.74 4.75
C ALA A 129 -9.27 -20.45 5.72
N THR A 130 -8.16 -21.16 5.59
CA THR A 130 -6.94 -20.97 6.38
C THR A 130 -5.97 -19.93 5.82
N ASN A 131 -6.15 -19.51 4.58
CA ASN A 131 -5.24 -18.58 3.90
C ASN A 131 -5.94 -17.33 3.34
N ALA A 132 -7.21 -17.10 3.65
CA ALA A 132 -7.96 -15.94 3.18
C ALA A 132 -7.22 -14.61 3.45
N ASN A 133 -6.48 -14.54 4.55
CA ASN A 133 -5.70 -13.38 4.91
C ASN A 133 -4.43 -13.19 4.05
N ARG A 134 -3.86 -14.27 3.51
CA ARG A 134 -2.71 -14.17 2.61
C ARG A 134 -3.10 -13.63 1.24
N PHE A 135 -4.30 -13.94 0.76
CA PHE A 135 -4.81 -13.44 -0.51
C PHE A 135 -5.25 -11.97 -0.45
N SER A 136 -5.38 -11.39 0.72
CA SER A 136 -5.73 -9.97 0.85
C SER A 136 -4.65 -9.02 0.34
N GLN A 137 -3.43 -9.50 0.26
CA GLN A 137 -2.29 -8.76 -0.30
C GLN A 137 -1.93 -9.22 -1.71
N TYR A 138 -2.81 -9.98 -2.37
CA TYR A 138 -2.53 -10.45 -3.73
C TYR A 138 -2.49 -9.25 -4.67
N PRO A 139 -1.37 -9.03 -5.36
CA PRO A 139 -1.26 -7.90 -6.26
C PRO A 139 -2.12 -8.11 -7.51
N ARG A 140 -2.67 -7.02 -8.02
CA ARG A 140 -3.24 -6.96 -9.37
C ARG A 140 -2.27 -6.23 -10.26
N LEU A 141 -1.91 -6.85 -11.38
CA LEU A 141 -1.08 -6.21 -12.39
C LEU A 141 -1.83 -5.05 -13.02
N VAL A 142 -1.16 -3.91 -13.09
CA VAL A 142 -1.63 -2.69 -13.75
C VAL A 142 -0.59 -2.30 -14.78
N ARG A 143 -1.02 -1.96 -15.97
CA ARG A 143 -0.16 -1.56 -17.10
C ARG A 143 -0.56 -0.21 -17.61
N ASP A 144 0.38 0.65 -17.93
CA ASP A 144 0.10 1.92 -18.60
C ASP A 144 0.17 1.81 -20.13
N ILE A 145 -0.14 2.90 -20.81
CA ILE A 145 -0.13 2.96 -22.28
C ILE A 145 1.28 2.75 -22.88
N ASN A 146 2.34 2.99 -22.11
CA ASN A 146 3.72 2.79 -22.53
C ASN A 146 4.14 1.31 -22.45
N GLY A 147 3.33 0.47 -21.79
CA GLY A 147 3.61 -0.94 -21.58
C GLY A 147 4.33 -1.24 -20.27
N ASP A 148 4.53 -0.22 -19.43
CA ASP A 148 5.15 -0.37 -18.12
C ASP A 148 4.16 -0.94 -17.10
N ASP A 149 4.66 -1.76 -16.19
CA ASP A 149 3.85 -2.53 -15.24
C ASP A 149 4.12 -2.10 -13.79
N ILE A 150 3.06 -2.10 -12.99
CA ILE A 150 3.10 -1.94 -11.54
C ILE A 150 2.03 -2.83 -10.89
N TYR A 151 2.19 -3.14 -9.61
CA TYR A 151 1.20 -3.91 -8.89
C TYR A 151 0.32 -3.04 -8.00
N LEU A 152 -0.99 -3.22 -8.12
CA LEU A 152 -1.95 -2.68 -7.17
C LEU A 152 -2.07 -3.64 -5.98
N ILE A 153 -1.75 -3.15 -4.79
CA ILE A 153 -1.94 -3.85 -3.51
C ILE A 153 -3.14 -3.23 -2.81
N THR A 154 -4.10 -4.06 -2.42
CA THR A 154 -5.26 -3.60 -1.67
C THR A 154 -5.08 -3.99 -0.21
N ASN A 155 -4.98 -2.99 0.66
CA ASN A 155 -4.83 -3.19 2.10
C ASN A 155 -6.04 -3.92 2.70
N THR A 156 -5.81 -4.69 3.78
CA THR A 156 -6.84 -5.47 4.48
C THR A 156 -7.96 -4.61 5.06
N ILE A 157 -7.67 -3.36 5.43
CA ILE A 157 -8.65 -2.40 5.95
C ILE A 157 -9.30 -1.53 4.86
N CYS A 158 -8.94 -1.76 3.59
CA CYS A 158 -9.50 -0.98 2.50
C CYS A 158 -11.01 -1.12 2.41
N ARG A 159 -11.72 0.00 2.29
CA ARG A 159 -13.18 0.04 2.18
C ARG A 159 -13.75 -0.77 1.00
N TYR A 160 -12.95 -1.01 -0.04
CA TYR A 160 -13.36 -1.78 -1.21
C TYR A 160 -13.24 -3.29 -1.02
N ARG A 161 -12.60 -3.75 0.06
CA ARG A 161 -12.27 -5.16 0.27
C ARG A 161 -13.48 -6.08 0.19
N ASN A 162 -14.58 -5.68 0.76
CA ASN A 162 -15.78 -6.51 0.88
C ASN A 162 -16.91 -6.09 -0.06
N THR A 163 -16.64 -5.24 -1.04
CA THR A 163 -17.68 -4.71 -1.95
C THR A 163 -17.96 -5.61 -3.15
N GLY A 164 -17.11 -6.62 -3.42
CA GLY A 164 -17.20 -7.43 -4.62
C GLY A 164 -16.95 -6.64 -5.92
N ALA A 165 -16.36 -5.46 -5.83
CA ALA A 165 -16.08 -4.61 -6.99
C ALA A 165 -15.27 -5.38 -8.02
N ARG A 166 -15.77 -5.41 -9.26
CA ARG A 166 -15.11 -6.03 -10.41
C ARG A 166 -13.99 -5.14 -10.93
N LEU A 167 -13.00 -5.76 -11.57
CA LEU A 167 -12.00 -5.02 -12.32
C LEU A 167 -12.68 -4.19 -13.41
N PRO A 168 -12.38 -2.90 -13.52
CA PRO A 168 -12.91 -2.07 -14.59
C PRO A 168 -12.33 -2.47 -15.94
N TYR A 169 -13.06 -2.17 -17.00
CA TYR A 169 -12.61 -2.33 -18.38
C TYR A 169 -12.12 -0.98 -18.92
N GLY A 170 -11.11 -1.06 -19.79
CA GLY A 170 -10.54 0.10 -20.45
C GLY A 170 -9.47 0.80 -19.60
N SER A 171 -8.88 1.83 -20.20
CA SER A 171 -7.85 2.64 -19.56
C SER A 171 -8.46 3.81 -18.79
N GLY A 172 -7.72 4.29 -17.81
CA GLY A 172 -8.14 5.41 -16.97
C GLY A 172 -7.04 5.89 -16.04
N LYS A 173 -7.44 6.67 -15.06
CA LYS A 173 -6.54 7.14 -14.00
C LYS A 173 -6.72 6.30 -12.74
N MET A 174 -5.61 5.96 -12.09
CA MET A 174 -5.61 5.27 -10.81
C MET A 174 -4.77 6.05 -9.80
N SER A 175 -5.33 6.34 -8.63
CA SER A 175 -4.63 7.06 -7.57
C SER A 175 -4.38 6.17 -6.36
N GLY A 176 -3.21 6.32 -5.77
CA GLY A 176 -2.80 5.56 -4.61
C GLY A 176 -1.48 6.05 -4.03
N VAL A 177 -1.05 5.42 -2.96
CA VAL A 177 0.28 5.64 -2.38
C VAL A 177 1.25 4.67 -3.03
N VAL A 178 2.38 5.17 -3.52
CA VAL A 178 3.46 4.32 -4.04
C VAL A 178 4.18 3.69 -2.86
N VAL A 179 4.29 2.36 -2.85
CA VAL A 179 4.99 1.62 -1.80
C VAL A 179 6.01 0.67 -2.41
N HIS A 180 7.05 0.36 -1.65
CA HIS A 180 7.97 -0.72 -1.98
C HIS A 180 7.81 -1.82 -0.95
N GLU A 181 7.15 -2.89 -1.35
CA GLU A 181 6.83 -4.05 -0.53
C GLU A 181 7.54 -5.30 -1.08
N ALA A 182 8.12 -6.08 -0.19
CA ALA A 182 8.55 -7.42 -0.55
C ALA A 182 7.33 -8.35 -0.53
N PHE A 183 7.00 -8.94 -1.67
CA PHE A 183 5.98 -9.99 -1.69
C PHE A 183 6.52 -11.22 -0.98
N PRO A 184 5.78 -11.79 -0.01
CA PRO A 184 6.17 -13.06 0.57
C PRO A 184 6.19 -14.11 -0.54
N HIS A 185 7.29 -14.83 -0.66
CA HIS A 185 7.38 -15.98 -1.54
C HIS A 185 6.20 -16.91 -1.29
N MET A 186 5.36 -17.11 -2.31
CA MET A 186 4.32 -18.11 -2.25
C MET A 186 4.98 -19.47 -2.47
N THR A 187 5.21 -20.18 -1.39
CA THR A 187 5.49 -21.60 -1.49
C THR A 187 4.18 -22.30 -1.80
N TRP A 188 4.02 -22.76 -3.04
CA TRP A 188 2.95 -23.67 -3.38
C TRP A 188 3.19 -25.00 -2.66
N ARG A 189 2.23 -25.44 -1.88
CA ARG A 189 2.18 -26.82 -1.46
C ARG A 189 1.62 -27.62 -2.64
N ASP A 190 2.21 -28.82 -2.83
CA ASP A 190 1.77 -29.86 -3.74
C ASP A 190 2.17 -29.69 -5.23
N GLY A 191 3.50 -29.66 -5.49
CA GLY A 191 4.06 -30.04 -6.79
C GLY A 191 3.74 -29.15 -7.99
N ALA A 192 3.16 -28.00 -7.79
CA ALA A 192 3.03 -27.00 -8.84
C ALA A 192 4.33 -26.18 -8.93
N GLU A 193 4.89 -26.10 -10.12
CA GLU A 193 6.06 -25.28 -10.42
C GLU A 193 5.77 -23.82 -10.08
N PRO A 194 6.72 -23.09 -9.48
CA PRO A 194 6.57 -21.66 -9.25
C PRO A 194 6.44 -20.96 -10.60
N VAL A 195 5.39 -20.19 -10.78
CA VAL A 195 5.31 -19.25 -11.90
C VAL A 195 6.28 -18.12 -11.56
N GLU A 196 7.45 -18.13 -12.17
CA GLU A 196 8.33 -16.96 -12.19
C GLU A 196 7.61 -15.84 -12.93
N ILE A 197 7.20 -14.84 -12.20
CA ILE A 197 6.79 -13.56 -12.78
C ILE A 197 8.08 -12.77 -12.95
N ASN A 198 8.65 -12.82 -14.16
CA ASN A 198 9.71 -11.92 -14.58
C ASN A 198 9.13 -10.53 -14.85
#